data_6d0c6c6f18a7edf6062706a9dae92a7b
#
_entry.id   6d0c6c6f18a7edf6062706a9dae92a7b
#
_cell.length_a   1.000
_cell.length_b   1.000
_cell.length_c   1.000
_cell.angle_alpha   90.00
_cell.angle_beta   90.00
_cell.angle_gamma   90.00
#
_symmetry.space_group_name_H-M   'P 1'
#
loop_
_entity.id
_entity.type
_entity.pdbx_description
1 polymer ?
#
loop_
_entity_poly.entity_id
_entity_poly.type
_entity_poly.pdbx_seq_one_letter_code
_entity_poly.pdbx_strand_id
1 'polypeptide(L)'
;MLPATLKWTDNGLLLLDQRRLPFAEEFVFCGSFEETAEAVRNMTVRGAPAIGAAAAFGMVLGEKAGKFEAAAEQLSAARPTAVNLIWAVERMKKAREQAVNRAEAD
;
A
#
# COMPACT_ATOMS: atom_id res chain seq x y z
N MET A 1 7.18 11.14 20.44
CA MET A 1 7.33 10.49 19.13
C MET A 1 6.15 9.56 18.89
N LEU A 2 5.54 9.66 17.74
CA LEU A 2 4.43 8.78 17.38
C LEU A 2 4.97 7.38 17.02
N PRO A 3 4.30 6.31 17.44
CA PRO A 3 4.71 4.98 17.03
C PRO A 3 4.57 4.83 15.51
N ALA A 4 5.45 4.04 14.92
CA ALA A 4 5.38 3.76 13.49
C ALA A 4 4.10 2.98 13.20
N THR A 5 3.27 3.49 12.31
CA THR A 5 2.02 2.83 11.92
C THR A 5 2.24 1.82 10.82
N LEU A 6 3.34 1.94 10.10
CA LEU A 6 3.70 0.97 9.08
C LEU A 6 5.23 0.89 8.96
N LYS A 7 5.72 -0.26 8.56
CA LYS A 7 7.14 -0.50 8.39
C LYS A 7 7.36 -1.47 7.23
N TRP A 8 8.21 -1.09 6.30
CA TRP A 8 8.60 -1.96 5.20
C TRP A 8 9.66 -2.95 5.69
N THR A 9 9.48 -4.22 5.34
CA THR A 9 10.46 -5.26 5.60
C THR A 9 10.85 -5.92 4.26
N ASP A 10 11.89 -6.73 4.27
CA ASP A 10 12.35 -7.42 3.05
C ASP A 10 11.27 -8.34 2.46
N ASN A 11 10.35 -8.81 3.29
CA ASN A 11 9.33 -9.78 2.87
C ASN A 11 7.95 -9.17 2.67
N GLY A 12 7.75 -7.92 3.07
CA GLY A 12 6.46 -7.28 2.93
C GLY A 12 6.28 -6.10 3.87
N LEU A 13 5.05 -5.74 4.13
CA LEU A 13 4.67 -4.56 4.88
C LEU A 13 4.07 -4.95 6.22
N LEU A 14 4.61 -4.37 7.29
CA LEU A 14 4.08 -4.56 8.64
C LEU A 14 3.26 -3.35 9.02
N LEU A 15 1.99 -3.57 9.39
CA LEU A 15 1.05 -2.52 9.72
C LEU A 15 0.60 -2.61 11.17
N LEU A 16 0.56 -1.46 11.86
CA LEU A 16 -0.08 -1.39 13.18
C LEU A 16 -1.60 -1.44 12.97
N ASP A 17 -2.25 -2.39 13.62
CA ASP A 17 -3.69 -2.57 13.48
C ASP A 17 -4.44 -1.48 14.25
N GLN A 18 -4.91 -0.47 13.54
CA GLN A 18 -5.60 0.67 14.12
C GLN A 18 -6.92 0.28 14.79
N ARG A 19 -7.51 -0.84 14.40
CA ARG A 19 -8.78 -1.31 14.97
C ARG A 19 -8.65 -1.74 16.43
N ARG A 20 -7.43 -2.09 16.85
CA ARG A 20 -7.16 -2.58 18.21
C ARG A 20 -6.81 -1.47 19.19
N LEU A 21 -6.47 -0.30 18.71
CA LEU A 21 -6.09 0.82 19.55
C LEU A 21 -7.33 1.38 20.27
N PRO A 22 -7.21 1.86 21.49
CA PRO A 22 -5.98 1.94 22.31
C PRO A 22 -5.72 0.70 23.19
N PHE A 23 -6.52 -0.34 23.05
CA PHE A 23 -6.51 -1.48 23.97
C PHE A 23 -5.32 -2.43 23.75
N ALA A 24 -4.82 -2.50 22.53
CA ALA A 24 -3.70 -3.36 22.19
C ALA A 24 -2.91 -2.78 21.04
N GLU A 25 -1.59 -3.04 21.04
CA GLU A 25 -0.74 -2.74 19.88
C GLU A 25 -0.47 -4.07 19.18
N GLU A 26 -1.20 -4.31 18.10
CA GLU A 26 -1.03 -5.51 17.30
C GLU A 26 -0.63 -5.12 15.88
N PHE A 27 0.22 -5.93 15.28
CA PHE A 27 0.71 -5.69 13.92
C PHE A 27 0.19 -6.76 12.98
N VAL A 28 -0.14 -6.33 11.76
CA VAL A 28 -0.57 -7.22 10.69
C VAL A 28 0.50 -7.21 9.62
N PHE A 29 0.95 -8.39 9.20
CA PHE A 29 1.91 -8.52 8.14
C PHE A 29 1.20 -8.72 6.81
N CYS A 30 1.57 -7.92 5.82
CA CYS A 30 1.04 -8.01 4.45
C CYS A 30 2.18 -8.39 3.52
N GLY A 31 2.21 -9.63 3.09
CA GLY A 31 3.22 -10.14 2.15
C GLY A 31 2.80 -10.03 0.69
N SER A 32 1.57 -9.59 0.44
CA SER A 32 1.04 -9.46 -0.91
C SER A 32 0.21 -8.18 -1.03
N PHE A 33 -0.02 -7.74 -2.28
CA PHE A 33 -0.87 -6.58 -2.51
C PHE A 33 -2.34 -6.88 -2.14
N GLU A 34 -2.76 -8.13 -2.26
CA GLU A 34 -4.13 -8.53 -1.87
C GLU A 34 -4.33 -8.35 -0.37
N GLU A 35 -3.36 -8.77 0.44
CA GLU A 35 -3.42 -8.58 1.88
C GLU A 35 -3.38 -7.10 2.26
N THR A 36 -2.59 -6.31 1.54
CA THR A 36 -2.52 -4.86 1.74
C THR A 36 -3.85 -4.20 1.42
N ALA A 37 -4.48 -4.57 0.30
CA ALA A 37 -5.79 -4.05 -0.09
C ALA A 37 -6.85 -4.38 0.96
N GLU A 38 -6.83 -5.60 1.49
CA GLU A 38 -7.76 -6.00 2.55
C GLU A 38 -7.53 -5.20 3.83
N ALA A 39 -6.28 -4.96 4.20
CA ALA A 39 -5.95 -4.16 5.38
C ALA A 39 -6.47 -2.72 5.25
N VAL A 40 -6.42 -2.15 4.05
CA VAL A 40 -6.99 -0.83 3.78
C VAL A 40 -8.52 -0.87 3.86
N ARG A 41 -9.12 -1.90 3.25
CA ARG A 41 -10.58 -2.05 3.20
C ARG A 41 -11.18 -2.20 4.59
N ASN A 42 -10.58 -3.01 5.44
CA ASN A 42 -11.12 -3.32 6.77
C ASN A 42 -10.67 -2.36 7.86
N MET A 43 -9.97 -1.30 7.50
CA MET A 43 -9.51 -0.24 8.40
C MET A 43 -8.41 -0.66 9.39
N THR A 44 -7.68 -1.73 9.11
CA THR A 44 -6.42 -2.02 9.80
C THR A 44 -5.51 -0.80 9.70
N VAL A 45 -5.49 -0.17 8.52
CA VAL A 45 -4.83 1.09 8.26
C VAL A 45 -5.88 2.16 8.06
N ARG A 46 -5.75 3.28 8.73
CA ARG A 46 -6.62 4.45 8.52
C ARG A 46 -5.82 5.74 8.73
N GLY A 47 -6.40 6.84 8.27
CA GLY A 47 -5.71 8.11 8.24
C GLY A 47 -5.06 8.31 6.87
N ALA A 48 -5.28 9.48 6.27
CA ALA A 48 -4.91 9.73 4.88
C ALA A 48 -3.43 9.47 4.57
N PRO A 49 -2.46 9.92 5.37
CA PRO A 49 -1.06 9.64 5.06
C PRO A 49 -0.71 8.15 5.12
N ALA A 50 -1.25 7.44 6.12
CA ALA A 50 -0.96 6.00 6.28
C ALA A 50 -1.59 5.19 5.16
N ILE A 51 -2.81 5.52 4.74
CA ILE A 51 -3.48 4.86 3.63
C ILE A 51 -2.69 5.05 2.34
N GLY A 52 -2.23 6.28 2.07
CA GLY A 52 -1.42 6.57 0.90
C GLY A 52 -0.11 5.80 0.88
N ALA A 53 0.59 5.75 2.01
CA ALA A 53 1.83 5.01 2.14
C ALA A 53 1.61 3.51 1.97
N ALA A 54 0.56 2.96 2.58
CA ALA A 54 0.22 1.54 2.44
C ALA A 54 -0.07 1.19 0.98
N ALA A 55 -0.79 2.05 0.28
CA ALA A 55 -1.10 1.85 -1.13
C ALA A 55 0.18 1.82 -1.97
N ALA A 56 1.11 2.75 -1.73
CA ALA A 56 2.37 2.79 -2.47
C ALA A 56 3.18 1.51 -2.26
N PHE A 57 3.30 1.04 -1.02
CA PHE A 57 4.00 -0.21 -0.73
C PHE A 57 3.26 -1.42 -1.32
N GLY A 58 1.92 -1.40 -1.30
CA GLY A 58 1.11 -2.44 -1.95
C GLY A 58 1.40 -2.53 -3.45
N MET A 59 1.61 -1.40 -4.11
CA MET A 59 2.00 -1.38 -5.51
C MET A 59 3.38 -1.97 -5.73
N VAL A 60 4.33 -1.75 -4.80
CA VAL A 60 5.65 -2.39 -4.86
C VAL A 60 5.51 -3.91 -4.76
N LEU A 61 4.67 -4.39 -3.84
CA LEU A 61 4.41 -5.82 -3.71
C LEU A 61 3.80 -6.40 -4.99
N GLY A 62 2.90 -5.66 -5.62
CA GLY A 62 2.32 -6.05 -6.90
C GLY A 62 3.36 -6.14 -8.00
N GLU A 63 4.27 -5.18 -8.07
CA GLU A 63 5.35 -5.19 -9.06
C GLU A 63 6.27 -6.38 -8.85
N LYS A 64 6.64 -6.67 -7.61
CA LYS A 64 7.49 -7.83 -7.29
C LYS A 64 6.84 -9.14 -7.66
N ALA A 65 5.52 -9.21 -7.58
CA ALA A 65 4.76 -10.40 -7.94
C ALA A 65 4.47 -10.51 -9.44
N GLY A 66 4.85 -9.50 -10.23
CA GLY A 66 4.52 -9.45 -11.65
C GLY A 66 3.05 -9.19 -11.93
N LYS A 67 2.36 -8.53 -10.99
CA LYS A 67 0.92 -8.26 -11.05
C LYS A 67 0.59 -6.79 -10.79
N PHE A 68 1.39 -5.91 -11.37
CA PHE A 68 1.25 -4.47 -11.14
C PHE A 68 -0.15 -3.96 -11.45
N GLU A 69 -0.71 -4.33 -12.60
CA GLU A 69 -2.03 -3.86 -13.02
C GLU A 69 -3.13 -4.36 -12.08
N ALA A 70 -3.06 -5.62 -11.67
CA ALA A 70 -4.02 -6.18 -10.71
C ALA A 70 -3.93 -5.46 -9.36
N ALA A 71 -2.71 -5.14 -8.91
CA ALA A 71 -2.51 -4.41 -7.67
C ALA A 71 -3.14 -3.02 -7.76
N ALA A 72 -2.93 -2.31 -8.86
CA ALA A 72 -3.52 -0.99 -9.06
C ALA A 72 -5.04 -1.04 -8.97
N GLU A 73 -5.65 -2.03 -9.61
CA GLU A 73 -7.10 -2.20 -9.61
C GLU A 73 -7.63 -2.50 -8.21
N GLN A 74 -7.04 -3.48 -7.53
CA GLN A 74 -7.52 -3.90 -6.21
C GLN A 74 -7.30 -2.85 -5.14
N LEU A 75 -6.15 -2.19 -5.14
CA LEU A 75 -5.87 -1.14 -4.17
C LEU A 75 -6.81 0.05 -4.37
N SER A 76 -7.02 0.47 -5.61
CA SER A 76 -7.94 1.57 -5.91
C SER A 76 -9.37 1.27 -5.48
N ALA A 77 -9.79 0.00 -5.58
CA ALA A 77 -11.13 -0.43 -5.21
C ALA A 77 -11.30 -0.64 -3.71
N ALA A 78 -10.21 -0.71 -2.94
CA ALA A 78 -10.28 -1.01 -1.51
C ALA A 78 -11.07 0.05 -0.73
N ARG A 79 -10.87 1.34 -1.06
CA ARG A 79 -11.63 2.44 -0.48
C ARG A 79 -11.79 3.54 -1.54
N PRO A 80 -12.80 3.41 -2.41
CA PRO A 80 -12.92 4.30 -3.58
C PRO A 80 -13.05 5.78 -3.26
N THR A 81 -13.48 6.13 -2.04
CA THR A 81 -13.60 7.53 -1.62
C THR A 81 -12.33 8.07 -0.97
N ALA A 82 -11.31 7.25 -0.78
CA ALA A 82 -10.05 7.67 -0.16
C ALA A 82 -9.15 8.31 -1.23
N VAL A 83 -9.16 9.63 -1.30
CA VAL A 83 -8.43 10.40 -2.31
C VAL A 83 -6.93 10.09 -2.29
N ASN A 84 -6.34 10.01 -1.11
CA ASN A 84 -4.90 9.74 -0.98
C ASN A 84 -4.52 8.35 -1.49
N LEU A 85 -5.43 7.38 -1.35
CA LEU A 85 -5.22 6.03 -1.88
C LEU A 85 -5.12 6.06 -3.41
N ILE A 86 -6.08 6.68 -4.06
CA ILE A 86 -6.12 6.79 -5.52
C ILE A 86 -4.90 7.57 -6.03
N TRP A 87 -4.58 8.68 -5.36
CA TRP A 87 -3.45 9.51 -5.72
C TRP A 87 -2.12 8.73 -5.63
N ALA A 88 -1.94 7.94 -4.56
CA ALA A 88 -0.73 7.13 -4.39
C ALA A 88 -0.60 6.08 -5.50
N VAL A 89 -1.69 5.40 -5.85
CA VAL A 89 -1.70 4.42 -6.93
C VAL A 89 -1.33 5.08 -8.25
N GLU A 90 -1.90 6.24 -8.55
CA GLU A 90 -1.60 6.96 -9.79
C GLU A 90 -0.13 7.42 -9.86
N ARG A 91 0.43 7.86 -8.73
CA ARG A 91 1.84 8.24 -8.69
C ARG A 91 2.75 7.05 -8.94
N MET A 92 2.41 5.88 -8.40
CA MET A 92 3.21 4.67 -8.63
C MET A 92 3.13 4.22 -10.09
N LYS A 93 1.97 4.37 -10.73
CA LYS A 93 1.82 4.09 -12.17
C LYS A 93 2.73 4.99 -13.00
N LYS A 94 2.76 6.27 -12.69
CA LYS A 94 3.63 7.23 -13.39
C LYS A 94 5.11 6.91 -13.19
N ALA A 95 5.49 6.58 -11.97
CA ALA A 95 6.88 6.25 -11.66
C ALA A 95 7.32 5.01 -12.43
N ARG A 96 6.47 3.99 -12.51
CA ARG A 96 6.76 2.78 -13.27
C ARG A 96 6.89 3.07 -14.76
N GLU A 97 5.98 3.86 -15.30
CA GLU A 97 6.00 4.26 -16.71
C GLU A 97 7.29 5.00 -17.07
N GLN A 98 7.70 5.94 -16.23
CA GLN A 98 8.92 6.69 -16.43
C GLN A 98 10.15 5.78 -16.35
N ALA A 99 10.16 4.82 -15.46
CA ALA A 99 11.26 3.86 -15.32
C ALA A 99 11.36 2.96 -16.56
N VAL A 100 10.25 2.50 -17.10
CA VAL A 100 10.21 1.70 -18.32
C VAL A 100 10.73 2.53 -19.52
N ASN A 101 10.23 3.74 -19.67
CA ASN A 101 10.65 4.61 -20.76
C ASN A 101 12.14 4.93 -20.69
N ARG A 102 12.67 5.13 -19.50
CA ARG A 102 14.09 5.41 -19.30
C ARG A 102 14.94 4.19 -19.67
N ALA A 103 14.50 3.00 -19.30
CA ALA A 103 15.18 1.75 -19.65
C ALA A 103 15.18 1.52 -21.16
N GLU A 104 14.09 1.84 -21.85
CA GLU A 104 14.00 1.71 -23.30
C GLU A 104 14.86 2.74 -24.03
N ALA A 105 15.05 3.91 -23.45
CA ALA A 105 15.87 4.96 -24.04
C ALA A 105 17.38 4.64 -23.97
N ASP A 106 17.78 3.87 -22.97
CA ASP A 106 19.17 3.47 -22.80
C ASP A 106 19.51 2.27 -23.69
#